data_01811b8605ee5b4edcaaf1f6d0a59faf
#
_entry.id   01811b8605ee5b4edcaaf1f6d0a59faf
#
_cell.length_a   1.000
_cell.length_b   1.000
_cell.length_c   1.000
_cell.angle_alpha   90.00
_cell.angle_beta   90.00
_cell.angle_gamma   90.00
#
_symmetry.space_group_name_H-M   'P 1'
#
loop_
_entity.id
_entity.type
_entity.pdbx_description
1 polymer ?
#
loop_
_entity_poly.entity_id
_entity_poly.type
_entity_poly.pdbx_seq_one_letter_code
_entity_poly.pdbx_strand_id
1 'polypeptide(L)'
;GKNVLVLEAMPRESWWTAGHDIGHINSDYLLSHGVPKVDEVEFVNNWMMQTHGKANTALVMKFAKNSGSTVDWWLDKINPDTLAKTRIQFWPDNEYTVHQLNNGMHYYTGTLEWWENYWENPASGEKNNNTAGQLELKDLSWDNYNYVEENFSDNATALFGTKGVQLVMDGAKVTGVIAQDSDGNYLKINPKNGVVLAGGGFGGNKEMMDDLLPDIKRLFTKDEDFFAPFGRDGSTIQMGVWAGGRLEGDISTMNFDSMAVPDYLPGPLWVDENGQRF
;
A
#
# COMPACT_ATOMS: atom_id res chain seq x y z
N GLY A 1 -22.67 -9.73 -10.68
CA GLY A 1 -21.62 -8.94 -11.10
C GLY A 1 -21.97 -7.49 -11.42
N LYS A 2 -20.95 -6.70 -11.56
CA LYS A 2 -20.98 -5.31 -12.01
C LYS A 2 -20.08 -5.18 -13.22
N ASN A 3 -20.43 -4.28 -14.14
CA ASN A 3 -19.51 -3.90 -15.21
C ASN A 3 -18.52 -2.88 -14.66
N VAL A 4 -17.24 -3.11 -14.90
CA VAL A 4 -16.14 -2.29 -14.41
C VAL A 4 -15.26 -1.85 -15.57
N LEU A 5 -14.94 -0.57 -15.62
CA LEU A 5 -13.91 -0.03 -16.50
C LEU A 5 -12.80 0.56 -15.64
N VAL A 6 -11.59 0.07 -15.81
CA VAL A 6 -10.37 0.61 -15.17
C VAL A 6 -9.69 1.55 -16.17
N LEU A 7 -9.30 2.73 -15.72
CA LEU A 7 -8.44 3.65 -16.45
C LEU A 7 -7.06 3.63 -15.81
N GLU A 8 -6.05 3.27 -16.57
CA GLU A 8 -4.67 3.24 -16.15
C GLU A 8 -3.82 4.15 -17.05
N ALA A 9 -3.16 5.12 -16.43
CA ALA A 9 -2.36 6.11 -17.15
C ALA A 9 -1.11 5.52 -17.81
N MET A 10 -0.54 4.46 -17.22
CA MET A 10 0.64 3.81 -17.78
C MET A 10 0.27 2.90 -18.96
N PRO A 11 1.14 2.77 -19.96
CA PRO A 11 1.01 1.73 -20.97
C PRO A 11 1.08 0.33 -20.34
N ARG A 12 0.37 -0.64 -20.94
CA ARG A 12 0.31 -2.02 -20.42
C ARG A 12 1.70 -2.64 -20.27
N GLU A 13 2.57 -2.40 -21.24
CA GLU A 13 3.89 -3.02 -21.33
C GLU A 13 4.87 -2.47 -20.30
N SER A 14 4.64 -1.26 -19.81
CA SER A 14 5.48 -0.58 -18.84
C SER A 14 4.80 -0.35 -17.50
N TRP A 15 3.60 -0.93 -17.32
CA TRP A 15 2.89 -0.78 -16.05
C TRP A 15 3.70 -1.35 -14.88
N TRP A 16 3.77 -0.57 -13.83
CA TRP A 16 4.54 -0.91 -12.65
C TRP A 16 3.89 -0.35 -11.39
N THR A 17 4.04 -1.06 -10.29
CA THR A 17 3.70 -0.59 -8.95
C THR A 17 4.80 -0.98 -7.98
N ALA A 18 5.07 -0.13 -7.01
CA ALA A 18 6.00 -0.42 -5.94
C ALA A 18 5.38 -1.37 -4.92
N GLY A 19 6.26 -2.09 -4.23
CA GLY A 19 5.91 -2.92 -3.08
C GLY A 19 6.19 -4.40 -3.33
N HIS A 20 6.36 -5.11 -2.23
CA HIS A 20 6.65 -6.54 -2.21
C HIS A 20 6.01 -7.24 -1.01
N ASP A 21 5.35 -6.49 -0.13
CA ASP A 21 4.78 -7.01 1.12
C ASP A 21 3.32 -6.61 1.28
N ILE A 22 2.54 -7.47 1.93
CA ILE A 22 1.16 -7.17 2.31
C ILE A 22 0.97 -7.50 3.78
N GLY A 23 0.81 -6.46 4.61
CA GLY A 23 0.51 -6.59 6.02
C GLY A 23 -0.99 -6.79 6.28
N HIS A 24 -1.33 -7.76 7.14
CA HIS A 24 -2.70 -8.02 7.59
C HIS A 24 -2.68 -8.84 8.88
N ILE A 25 -3.86 -9.10 9.46
CA ILE A 25 -4.01 -9.98 10.62
C ILE A 25 -5.14 -10.97 10.42
N ASN A 26 -5.05 -12.11 11.10
CA ASN A 26 -6.14 -13.08 11.26
C ASN A 26 -6.69 -13.68 9.96
N SER A 27 -5.88 -13.79 8.90
CA SER A 27 -6.26 -14.59 7.73
C SER A 27 -6.22 -16.08 8.05
N ASP A 28 -7.03 -16.87 7.35
CA ASP A 28 -6.96 -18.32 7.44
C ASP A 28 -5.57 -18.82 6.99
N TYR A 29 -4.97 -18.12 6.03
CA TYR A 29 -3.60 -18.41 5.60
C TYR A 29 -2.60 -18.30 6.77
N LEU A 30 -2.58 -17.18 7.50
CA LEU A 30 -1.69 -16.99 8.66
C LEU A 30 -1.97 -18.01 9.76
N LEU A 31 -3.24 -18.20 10.12
CA LEU A 31 -3.64 -19.11 11.19
C LEU A 31 -3.28 -20.56 10.88
N SER A 32 -3.43 -21.00 9.63
CA SER A 32 -3.07 -22.36 9.19
C SER A 32 -1.56 -22.61 9.20
N HIS A 33 -0.74 -21.55 9.14
CA HIS A 33 0.70 -21.61 9.25
C HIS A 33 1.23 -21.38 10.68
N GLY A 34 0.34 -21.38 11.68
CA GLY A 34 0.72 -21.30 13.08
C GLY A 34 0.90 -19.89 13.64
N VAL A 35 0.58 -18.85 12.86
CA VAL A 35 0.59 -17.47 13.38
C VAL A 35 -0.53 -17.31 14.42
N PRO A 36 -0.24 -16.80 15.62
CA PRO A 36 -1.26 -16.61 16.63
C PRO A 36 -2.37 -15.63 16.20
N LYS A 37 -3.59 -15.95 16.64
CA LYS A 37 -4.69 -15.00 16.44
C LYS A 37 -4.46 -13.74 17.26
N VAL A 38 -4.60 -12.60 16.60
CA VAL A 38 -4.46 -11.27 17.20
C VAL A 38 -5.82 -10.78 17.70
N ASP A 39 -5.87 -10.20 18.89
CA ASP A 39 -7.03 -9.48 19.37
C ASP A 39 -7.17 -8.15 18.61
N GLU A 40 -8.30 -7.92 17.98
CA GLU A 40 -8.53 -6.77 17.11
C GLU A 40 -8.55 -5.45 17.88
N VAL A 41 -9.02 -5.45 19.11
CA VAL A 41 -9.07 -4.25 19.96
C VAL A 41 -7.67 -3.89 20.45
N GLU A 42 -6.89 -4.89 20.85
CA GLU A 42 -5.50 -4.70 21.24
C GLU A 42 -4.67 -4.17 20.07
N PHE A 43 -4.83 -4.75 18.88
CA PHE A 43 -4.19 -4.27 17.66
C PHE A 43 -4.50 -2.80 17.37
N VAL A 44 -5.78 -2.41 17.44
CA VAL A 44 -6.20 -1.03 17.23
C VAL A 44 -5.60 -0.09 18.28
N ASN A 45 -5.62 -0.48 19.54
CA ASN A 45 -5.04 0.32 20.62
C ASN A 45 -3.54 0.53 20.40
N ASN A 46 -2.83 -0.52 20.03
CA ASN A 46 -1.41 -0.46 19.74
C ASN A 46 -1.11 0.46 18.53
N TRP A 47 -1.91 0.36 17.47
CA TRP A 47 -1.80 1.23 16.31
C TRP A 47 -2.03 2.71 16.67
N MET A 48 -3.08 2.98 17.45
CA MET A 48 -3.38 4.34 17.90
C MET A 48 -2.26 4.91 18.79
N MET A 49 -1.62 4.10 19.60
CA MET A 49 -0.44 4.51 20.38
C MET A 49 0.74 4.86 19.46
N GLN A 50 1.05 4.02 18.48
CA GLN A 50 2.16 4.24 17.55
C GLN A 50 1.97 5.51 16.70
N THR A 51 0.74 5.78 16.29
CA THR A 51 0.40 6.97 15.51
C THR A 51 0.11 8.21 16.36
N HIS A 52 0.33 8.14 17.66
CA HIS A 52 0.02 9.22 18.61
C HIS A 52 -1.43 9.73 18.48
N GLY A 53 -2.36 8.84 18.20
CA GLY A 53 -3.78 9.16 18.02
C GLY A 53 -4.13 9.83 16.69
N LYS A 54 -3.20 9.96 15.76
CA LYS A 54 -3.44 10.63 14.47
C LYS A 54 -4.27 9.79 13.49
N ALA A 55 -4.18 8.47 13.57
CA ALA A 55 -4.94 7.59 12.71
C ALA A 55 -6.44 7.60 13.03
N ASN A 56 -7.27 7.37 12.01
CA ASN A 56 -8.71 7.23 12.21
C ASN A 56 -9.03 5.84 12.80
N THR A 57 -9.39 5.82 14.08
CA THR A 57 -9.68 4.58 14.84
C THR A 57 -10.73 3.70 14.15
N ALA A 58 -11.76 4.28 13.53
CA ALA A 58 -12.80 3.50 12.85
C ALA A 58 -12.26 2.80 11.59
N LEU A 59 -11.34 3.43 10.86
CA LEU A 59 -10.68 2.82 9.71
C LEU A 59 -9.72 1.72 10.15
N VAL A 60 -8.92 1.95 11.20
CA VAL A 60 -8.01 0.93 11.75
C VAL A 60 -8.79 -0.28 12.25
N MET A 61 -9.92 -0.07 12.95
CA MET A 61 -10.80 -1.16 13.38
C MET A 61 -11.40 -1.91 12.17
N LYS A 62 -11.76 -1.20 11.11
CA LYS A 62 -12.26 -1.84 9.89
C LYS A 62 -11.17 -2.69 9.21
N PHE A 63 -9.93 -2.21 9.19
CA PHE A 63 -8.78 -2.98 8.74
C PHE A 63 -8.59 -4.23 9.60
N ALA A 64 -8.53 -4.09 10.92
CA ALA A 64 -8.33 -5.20 11.85
C ALA A 64 -9.38 -6.32 11.66
N LYS A 65 -10.63 -5.95 11.45
CA LYS A 65 -11.73 -6.90 11.28
C LYS A 65 -11.80 -7.59 9.92
N ASN A 66 -11.27 -6.97 8.87
CA ASN A 66 -11.52 -7.43 7.51
C ASN A 66 -10.26 -7.76 6.72
N SER A 67 -9.08 -7.33 7.17
CA SER A 67 -7.84 -7.54 6.40
C SER A 67 -7.55 -9.01 6.14
N GLY A 68 -7.72 -9.87 7.14
CA GLY A 68 -7.51 -11.30 7.00
C GLY A 68 -8.38 -11.93 5.91
N SER A 69 -9.69 -11.80 6.05
CA SER A 69 -10.63 -12.36 5.06
C SER A 69 -10.49 -11.74 3.67
N THR A 70 -10.04 -10.49 3.59
CA THR A 70 -9.78 -9.84 2.29
C THR A 70 -8.54 -10.44 1.63
N VAL A 71 -7.49 -10.69 2.40
CA VAL A 71 -6.28 -11.34 1.88
C VAL A 71 -6.57 -12.78 1.47
N ASP A 72 -7.32 -13.55 2.27
CA ASP A 72 -7.71 -14.91 1.90
C ASP A 72 -8.50 -14.93 0.59
N TRP A 73 -9.49 -14.02 0.43
CA TRP A 73 -10.24 -13.88 -0.82
C TRP A 73 -9.32 -13.56 -2.01
N TRP A 74 -8.31 -12.72 -1.79
CA TRP A 74 -7.36 -12.34 -2.83
C TRP A 74 -6.41 -13.49 -3.19
N LEU A 75 -5.87 -14.20 -2.20
CA LEU A 75 -4.99 -15.37 -2.39
C LEU A 75 -5.69 -16.49 -3.18
N ASP A 76 -6.99 -16.66 -3.01
CA ASP A 76 -7.81 -17.59 -3.81
C ASP A 76 -7.79 -17.31 -5.33
N LYS A 77 -7.39 -16.11 -5.74
CA LYS A 77 -7.39 -15.65 -7.14
C LYS A 77 -6.00 -15.50 -7.71
N ILE A 78 -4.98 -15.75 -6.91
CA ILE A 78 -3.59 -15.73 -7.37
C ILE A 78 -3.29 -17.04 -8.11
N ASN A 79 -2.41 -16.92 -9.10
CA ASN A 79 -1.86 -18.08 -9.78
C ASN A 79 -1.24 -19.06 -8.76
N PRO A 80 -1.50 -20.39 -8.86
CA PRO A 80 -0.94 -21.36 -7.92
C PRO A 80 0.59 -21.34 -7.80
N ASP A 81 1.31 -21.05 -8.87
CA ASP A 81 2.78 -20.95 -8.84
C ASP A 81 3.25 -19.72 -8.04
N THR A 82 2.51 -18.62 -8.11
CA THR A 82 2.74 -17.42 -7.31
C THR A 82 2.37 -17.69 -5.85
N LEU A 83 1.23 -18.36 -5.62
CA LEU A 83 0.81 -18.74 -4.27
C LEU A 83 1.84 -19.65 -3.57
N ALA A 84 2.43 -20.58 -4.30
CA ALA A 84 3.48 -21.46 -3.77
C ALA A 84 4.77 -20.73 -3.36
N LYS A 85 4.96 -19.49 -3.82
CA LYS A 85 6.08 -18.63 -3.47
C LYS A 85 5.76 -17.69 -2.31
N THR A 86 4.52 -17.67 -1.84
CA THR A 86 4.09 -16.83 -0.72
C THR A 86 4.76 -17.25 0.58
N ARG A 87 5.21 -16.29 1.34
CA ARG A 87 5.82 -16.49 2.64
C ARG A 87 5.23 -15.58 3.67
N ILE A 88 5.37 -15.98 4.90
CA ILE A 88 5.11 -15.13 6.05
C ILE A 88 6.45 -14.56 6.50
N GLN A 89 6.57 -13.23 6.44
CA GLN A 89 7.68 -12.54 7.04
C GLN A 89 7.58 -12.70 8.55
N PHE A 90 8.60 -13.23 9.16
CA PHE A 90 8.71 -13.34 10.59
C PHE A 90 9.96 -12.62 11.08
N TRP A 91 9.95 -12.30 12.33
CA TRP A 91 10.82 -11.34 12.88
C TRP A 91 11.10 -11.57 14.37
N PRO A 92 12.31 -11.30 14.87
CA PRO A 92 13.64 -11.69 14.37
C PRO A 92 14.02 -13.10 14.77
N ASP A 93 13.14 -13.88 15.43
CA ASP A 93 13.44 -15.11 16.15
C ASP A 93 12.93 -16.36 15.46
N ASN A 94 12.47 -16.29 14.24
CA ASN A 94 11.73 -17.35 13.54
C ASN A 94 10.47 -17.83 14.29
N GLU A 95 9.92 -16.99 15.16
CA GLU A 95 8.70 -17.28 15.89
C GLU A 95 7.58 -16.37 15.44
N TYR A 96 6.45 -16.95 15.12
CA TYR A 96 5.22 -16.22 14.85
C TYR A 96 4.59 -15.74 16.15
N THR A 97 5.22 -14.77 16.79
CA THR A 97 4.80 -14.29 18.09
C THR A 97 4.45 -12.81 18.05
N VAL A 98 3.75 -12.38 19.07
CA VAL A 98 3.59 -10.96 19.35
C VAL A 98 4.82 -10.50 20.13
N HIS A 99 5.59 -9.60 19.54
CA HIS A 99 6.77 -9.03 20.19
C HIS A 99 6.42 -7.76 20.94
N GLN A 100 6.73 -7.73 22.22
CA GLN A 100 6.58 -6.52 23.02
C GLN A 100 7.85 -5.67 22.89
N LEU A 101 7.65 -4.41 22.48
CA LEU A 101 8.71 -3.43 22.46
C LEU A 101 8.97 -2.81 23.82
N ASN A 102 10.14 -2.21 24.00
CA ASN A 102 10.53 -1.55 25.26
C ASN A 102 9.59 -0.40 25.69
N ASN A 103 8.84 0.15 24.75
CA ASN A 103 7.84 1.20 25.01
C ASN A 103 6.42 0.65 25.30
N GLY A 104 6.28 -0.66 25.41
CA GLY A 104 4.99 -1.33 25.66
C GLY A 104 4.14 -1.55 24.41
N MET A 105 4.62 -1.18 23.23
CA MET A 105 3.95 -1.47 21.97
C MET A 105 4.24 -2.90 21.51
N HIS A 106 3.35 -3.46 20.70
CA HIS A 106 3.49 -4.80 20.16
C HIS A 106 3.74 -4.79 18.67
N TYR A 107 4.60 -5.68 18.21
CA TYR A 107 4.67 -6.11 16.82
C TYR A 107 3.88 -7.40 16.63
N TYR A 108 3.20 -7.49 15.50
CA TYR A 108 2.41 -8.65 15.13
C TYR A 108 2.97 -9.26 13.85
N THR A 109 3.18 -10.57 13.85
CA THR A 109 3.45 -11.28 12.60
C THR A 109 2.20 -11.27 11.75
N GLY A 110 2.30 -10.78 10.51
CA GLY A 110 1.14 -10.63 9.65
C GLY A 110 1.47 -10.11 8.25
N THR A 111 2.74 -10.10 7.89
CA THR A 111 3.18 -9.66 6.57
C THR A 111 3.43 -10.87 5.68
N LEU A 112 2.78 -10.89 4.51
CA LEU A 112 3.12 -11.81 3.42
C LEU A 112 4.11 -11.15 2.49
N GLU A 113 5.08 -11.91 2.02
CA GLU A 113 6.11 -11.48 1.09
C GLU A 113 6.33 -12.49 -0.02
N TRP A 114 6.86 -12.02 -1.16
CA TRP A 114 7.14 -12.84 -2.35
C TRP A 114 8.52 -12.61 -2.92
N TRP A 115 9.24 -11.62 -2.44
CA TRP A 115 10.58 -11.34 -2.93
C TRP A 115 11.64 -12.09 -2.14
N GLU A 116 12.82 -12.22 -2.71
CA GLU A 116 13.95 -12.88 -2.08
C GLU A 116 14.51 -11.99 -0.97
N ASN A 117 14.28 -12.38 0.26
CA ASN A 117 14.88 -11.72 1.39
C ASN A 117 16.24 -12.35 1.68
N TYR A 118 17.32 -11.60 1.51
CA TYR A 118 18.69 -12.02 1.85
C TYR A 118 18.96 -12.12 3.35
N TRP A 119 17.94 -12.24 4.11
CA TRP A 119 18.03 -12.20 5.55
C TRP A 119 18.46 -13.57 6.08
N GLU A 120 19.61 -13.60 6.76
CA GLU A 120 20.08 -14.75 7.50
C GLU A 120 19.71 -14.55 8.97
N ASN A 121 18.95 -15.49 9.54
CA ASN A 121 18.66 -15.45 10.96
C ASN A 121 19.97 -15.64 11.75
N PRO A 122 20.47 -14.63 12.48
CA PRO A 122 21.73 -14.73 13.19
C PRO A 122 21.70 -15.75 14.33
N ALA A 123 20.52 -16.14 14.84
CA ALA A 123 20.39 -17.09 15.93
C ALA A 123 20.36 -18.54 15.45
N SER A 124 19.72 -18.83 14.30
CA SER A 124 19.59 -20.19 13.77
C SER A 124 20.55 -20.49 12.62
N GLY A 125 21.15 -19.49 12.00
CA GLY A 125 21.90 -19.62 10.74
C GLY A 125 21.02 -20.00 9.55
N GLU A 126 19.71 -20.01 9.73
CA GLU A 126 18.75 -20.32 8.70
C GLU A 126 18.69 -19.18 7.67
N LYS A 127 18.98 -19.51 6.44
CA LYS A 127 18.90 -18.56 5.35
C LYS A 127 17.50 -18.55 4.82
N ASN A 128 16.91 -17.38 4.76
CA ASN A 128 15.66 -17.20 4.06
C ASN A 128 15.95 -17.26 2.55
N ASN A 129 16.14 -18.48 2.04
CA ASN A 129 16.41 -18.73 0.64
C ASN A 129 15.09 -18.86 -0.10
N ASN A 130 14.53 -17.71 -0.52
CA ASN A 130 13.55 -17.77 -1.58
C ASN A 130 14.26 -18.01 -2.92
N THR A 131 14.58 -19.23 -3.20
CA THR A 131 15.13 -19.65 -4.49
C THR A 131 14.10 -19.69 -5.60
N ALA A 132 12.84 -19.40 -5.29
CA ALA A 132 11.73 -19.52 -6.23
C ALA A 132 11.57 -18.32 -7.18
N GLY A 133 12.49 -17.36 -7.13
CA GLY A 133 12.46 -16.14 -7.94
C GLY A 133 11.75 -14.99 -7.22
N GLN A 134 12.27 -13.83 -7.44
CA GLN A 134 11.78 -12.59 -6.86
C GLN A 134 10.50 -12.16 -7.57
N LEU A 135 9.41 -12.02 -6.81
CA LEU A 135 8.16 -11.45 -7.28
C LEU A 135 7.88 -10.16 -6.51
N GLU A 136 7.29 -9.22 -7.19
CA GLU A 136 6.86 -7.94 -6.65
C GLU A 136 5.34 -7.82 -6.68
N LEU A 137 4.78 -6.83 -5.99
CA LEU A 137 3.32 -6.59 -6.05
C LEU A 137 2.79 -6.38 -7.46
N LYS A 138 3.62 -5.90 -8.38
CA LYS A 138 3.24 -5.81 -9.79
C LYS A 138 2.89 -7.19 -10.38
N ASP A 139 3.67 -8.22 -10.04
CA ASP A 139 3.46 -9.57 -10.57
C ASP A 139 2.16 -10.18 -10.03
N LEU A 140 1.91 -9.97 -8.73
CA LEU A 140 0.67 -10.39 -8.11
C LEU A 140 -0.54 -9.62 -8.65
N SER A 141 -0.36 -8.34 -8.94
CA SER A 141 -1.42 -7.54 -9.56
C SER A 141 -1.73 -8.01 -10.98
N TRP A 142 -0.70 -8.43 -11.72
CA TRP A 142 -0.87 -9.05 -13.03
C TRP A 142 -1.59 -10.40 -12.96
N ASP A 143 -1.29 -11.25 -11.98
CA ASP A 143 -2.02 -12.49 -11.77
C ASP A 143 -3.53 -12.24 -11.56
N ASN A 144 -3.86 -11.27 -10.72
CA ASN A 144 -5.25 -10.87 -10.49
C ASN A 144 -5.91 -10.27 -11.73
N TYR A 145 -5.18 -9.42 -12.45
CA TYR A 145 -5.68 -8.84 -13.70
C TYR A 145 -5.95 -9.92 -14.75
N ASN A 146 -5.01 -10.84 -14.95
CA ASN A 146 -5.16 -11.95 -15.89
C ASN A 146 -6.35 -12.84 -15.50
N TYR A 147 -6.52 -13.14 -14.21
CA TYR A 147 -7.70 -13.86 -13.74
C TYR A 147 -9.01 -13.15 -14.10
N VAL A 148 -9.06 -11.83 -13.95
CA VAL A 148 -10.24 -11.04 -14.32
C VAL A 148 -10.44 -11.01 -15.84
N GLU A 149 -9.38 -10.83 -16.62
CA GLU A 149 -9.43 -10.80 -18.08
C GLU A 149 -9.90 -12.15 -18.65
N GLU A 150 -9.44 -13.27 -18.10
CA GLU A 150 -9.81 -14.62 -18.54
C GLU A 150 -11.25 -15.00 -18.16
N ASN A 151 -11.71 -14.60 -16.98
CA ASN A 151 -12.98 -15.09 -16.43
C ASN A 151 -14.13 -14.07 -16.53
N PHE A 152 -13.84 -12.78 -16.74
CA PHE A 152 -14.82 -11.68 -16.67
C PHE A 152 -14.65 -10.62 -17.76
N SER A 153 -14.05 -10.93 -18.90
CA SER A 153 -13.81 -10.00 -20.00
C SER A 153 -15.08 -9.29 -20.51
N ASP A 154 -16.23 -9.94 -20.41
CA ASP A 154 -17.52 -9.33 -20.77
C ASP A 154 -17.99 -8.25 -19.80
N ASN A 155 -17.43 -8.23 -18.58
CA ASN A 155 -17.87 -7.38 -17.47
C ASN A 155 -16.77 -6.45 -16.94
N ALA A 156 -15.52 -6.72 -17.24
CA ALA A 156 -14.39 -5.95 -16.75
C ALA A 156 -13.40 -5.69 -17.88
N THR A 157 -13.02 -4.43 -18.02
CA THR A 157 -12.08 -3.96 -19.07
C THR A 157 -11.13 -2.93 -18.46
N ALA A 158 -9.86 -2.96 -18.87
CA ALA A 158 -8.90 -1.92 -18.56
C ALA A 158 -8.47 -1.18 -19.84
N LEU A 159 -8.43 0.14 -19.77
CA LEU A 159 -7.84 1.01 -20.78
C LEU A 159 -6.50 1.50 -20.24
N PHE A 160 -5.43 0.92 -20.73
CA PHE A 160 -4.06 1.34 -20.46
C PHE A 160 -3.68 2.55 -21.32
N GLY A 161 -2.67 3.32 -20.90
CA GLY A 161 -2.30 4.57 -21.56
C GLY A 161 -3.42 5.62 -21.52
N THR A 162 -4.36 5.49 -20.59
CA THR A 162 -5.56 6.33 -20.52
C THR A 162 -5.70 6.94 -19.12
N LYS A 163 -5.41 8.22 -19.02
CA LYS A 163 -5.44 8.95 -17.74
C LYS A 163 -6.82 9.59 -17.50
N GLY A 164 -7.44 9.31 -16.35
CA GLY A 164 -8.56 10.11 -15.88
C GLY A 164 -8.08 11.52 -15.52
N VAL A 165 -8.67 12.56 -16.15
CA VAL A 165 -8.20 13.95 -16.01
C VAL A 165 -9.20 14.85 -15.32
N GLN A 166 -10.49 14.50 -15.34
CA GLN A 166 -11.53 15.33 -14.72
C GLN A 166 -12.76 14.50 -14.38
N LEU A 167 -13.39 14.80 -13.25
CA LEU A 167 -14.74 14.33 -12.95
C LEU A 167 -15.80 15.22 -13.58
N VAL A 168 -16.86 14.62 -14.10
CA VAL A 168 -18.04 15.34 -14.60
C VAL A 168 -19.05 15.41 -13.48
N MET A 169 -19.47 16.61 -13.15
CA MET A 169 -20.39 16.88 -12.06
C MET A 169 -21.77 17.31 -12.57
N ASP A 170 -22.81 16.90 -11.85
CA ASP A 170 -24.16 17.46 -11.93
C ASP A 170 -24.58 17.87 -10.52
N GLY A 171 -24.45 19.15 -10.21
CA GLY A 171 -24.50 19.65 -8.86
C GLY A 171 -23.40 19.00 -7.98
N ALA A 172 -23.79 18.36 -6.91
CA ALA A 172 -22.85 17.63 -6.00
C ALA A 172 -22.63 16.17 -6.38
N LYS A 173 -23.21 15.70 -7.50
CA LYS A 173 -23.12 14.30 -7.92
C LYS A 173 -22.09 14.13 -9.03
N VAL A 174 -21.18 13.16 -8.87
CA VAL A 174 -20.31 12.71 -9.95
C VAL A 174 -21.13 11.88 -10.94
N THR A 175 -21.12 12.29 -12.20
CA THR A 175 -21.89 11.65 -13.29
C THR A 175 -21.00 11.07 -14.38
N GLY A 176 -19.71 11.40 -14.38
CA GLY A 176 -18.79 10.92 -15.39
C GLY A 176 -17.33 11.17 -15.07
N VAL A 177 -16.51 10.69 -15.99
CA VAL A 177 -15.07 10.95 -16.03
C VAL A 177 -14.69 11.38 -17.43
N ILE A 178 -13.89 12.42 -17.55
CA ILE A 178 -13.13 12.70 -18.76
C ILE A 178 -11.76 12.03 -18.60
N ALA A 179 -11.39 11.26 -19.60
CA ALA A 179 -10.08 10.66 -19.71
C ALA A 179 -9.36 11.14 -20.96
N GLN A 180 -8.04 11.09 -20.95
CA GLN A 180 -7.20 11.38 -22.10
C GLN A 180 -6.35 10.16 -22.41
N ASP A 181 -6.37 9.73 -23.66
CA ASP A 181 -5.52 8.64 -24.15
C ASP A 181 -4.10 9.13 -24.51
N SER A 182 -3.23 8.18 -24.88
CA SER A 182 -1.84 8.44 -25.27
C SER A 182 -1.70 9.31 -26.52
N ASP A 183 -2.73 9.34 -27.37
CA ASP A 183 -2.76 10.17 -28.60
C ASP A 183 -3.27 11.59 -28.32
N GLY A 184 -3.68 11.87 -27.07
CA GLY A 184 -4.22 13.15 -26.65
C GLY A 184 -5.72 13.31 -26.89
N ASN A 185 -6.42 12.28 -27.33
CA ASN A 185 -7.87 12.34 -27.52
C ASN A 185 -8.59 12.24 -26.19
N TYR A 186 -9.73 12.93 -26.09
CA TYR A 186 -10.56 12.90 -24.89
C TYR A 186 -11.73 11.93 -25.03
N LEU A 187 -11.91 11.14 -23.99
CA LEU A 187 -13.00 10.18 -23.83
C LEU A 187 -13.90 10.63 -22.68
N LYS A 188 -15.21 10.63 -22.90
CA LYS A 188 -16.18 10.82 -21.82
C LYS A 188 -16.80 9.49 -21.44
N ILE A 189 -16.63 9.12 -20.16
CA ILE A 189 -17.16 7.88 -19.60
C ILE A 189 -18.29 8.22 -18.63
N ASN A 190 -19.44 7.57 -18.79
CA ASN A 190 -20.62 7.81 -17.98
C ASN A 190 -20.94 6.54 -17.15
N PRO A 191 -20.37 6.40 -15.95
CA PRO A 191 -20.62 5.25 -15.08
C PRO A 191 -22.04 5.29 -14.50
N LYS A 192 -22.69 4.14 -14.41
CA LYS A 192 -24.06 4.05 -13.84
C LYS A 192 -24.06 4.07 -12.32
N ASN A 193 -23.01 3.52 -11.69
CA ASN A 193 -22.97 3.29 -10.26
C ASN A 193 -22.01 4.22 -9.48
N GLY A 194 -21.10 4.88 -10.17
CA GLY A 194 -20.12 5.79 -9.57
C GLY A 194 -18.70 5.58 -10.07
N VAL A 195 -17.78 6.35 -9.51
CA VAL A 195 -16.35 6.35 -9.82
C VAL A 195 -15.58 6.01 -8.55
N VAL A 196 -14.59 5.13 -8.68
CA VAL A 196 -13.60 4.84 -7.63
C VAL A 196 -12.31 5.55 -8.02
N LEU A 197 -11.80 6.39 -7.13
CA LEU A 197 -10.51 7.06 -7.30
C LEU A 197 -9.42 6.18 -6.66
N ALA A 198 -8.54 5.63 -7.49
CA ALA A 198 -7.47 4.72 -7.07
C ALA A 198 -6.09 5.11 -7.64
N GLY A 199 -5.90 6.40 -7.94
CA GLY A 199 -4.69 6.91 -8.59
C GLY A 199 -3.46 7.06 -7.70
N GLY A 200 -3.52 6.58 -6.47
CA GLY A 200 -2.39 6.60 -5.53
C GLY A 200 -2.17 7.96 -4.86
N GLY A 201 -0.96 8.16 -4.37
CA GLY A 201 -0.56 9.34 -3.60
C GLY A 201 -0.13 10.53 -4.44
N PHE A 202 0.61 11.44 -3.81
CA PHE A 202 1.07 12.69 -4.43
C PHE A 202 2.58 12.93 -4.31
N GLY A 203 3.35 11.89 -3.98
CA GLY A 203 4.79 11.99 -3.75
C GLY A 203 5.61 12.54 -4.92
N GLY A 204 5.09 12.47 -6.15
CA GLY A 204 5.69 13.08 -7.34
C GLY A 204 5.22 14.51 -7.63
N ASN A 205 4.34 15.08 -6.80
CA ASN A 205 3.82 16.44 -6.98
C ASN A 205 4.46 17.38 -5.95
N LYS A 206 5.43 18.17 -6.42
CA LYS A 206 6.19 19.06 -5.54
C LYS A 206 5.30 20.07 -4.80
N GLU A 207 4.31 20.66 -5.46
CA GLU A 207 3.42 21.64 -4.82
C GLU A 207 2.61 20.99 -3.70
N MET A 208 2.04 19.81 -3.94
CA MET A 208 1.30 19.10 -2.92
C MET A 208 2.21 18.65 -1.77
N MET A 209 3.43 18.22 -2.06
CA MET A 209 4.40 17.85 -1.03
C MET A 209 4.76 19.07 -0.16
N ASP A 210 5.04 20.20 -0.78
CA ASP A 210 5.37 21.44 -0.07
C ASP A 210 4.21 21.93 0.81
N ASP A 211 2.98 21.87 0.30
CA ASP A 211 1.79 22.38 0.99
C ASP A 211 1.29 21.44 2.10
N LEU A 212 1.30 20.14 1.83
CA LEU A 212 0.66 19.16 2.70
C LEU A 212 1.62 18.53 3.72
N LEU A 213 2.93 18.60 3.47
CA LEU A 213 3.95 18.00 4.33
C LEU A 213 5.06 18.99 4.75
N PRO A 214 4.73 20.22 5.18
CA PRO A 214 5.75 21.22 5.49
C PRO A 214 6.64 20.80 6.65
N ASP A 215 6.12 20.02 7.59
CA ASP A 215 6.89 19.55 8.75
C ASP A 215 7.90 18.48 8.37
N ILE A 216 7.56 17.66 7.40
CA ILE A 216 8.46 16.61 6.88
C ILE A 216 9.54 17.27 6.01
N LYS A 217 9.17 18.25 5.19
CA LYS A 217 10.11 18.97 4.33
C LYS A 217 11.31 19.55 5.11
N ARG A 218 11.06 20.01 6.32
CA ARG A 218 12.13 20.55 7.19
C ARG A 218 13.21 19.55 7.61
N LEU A 219 12.95 18.24 7.44
CA LEU A 219 13.92 17.19 7.72
C LEU A 219 14.91 16.97 6.57
N PHE A 220 14.63 17.53 5.40
CA PHE A 220 15.47 17.40 4.23
C PHE A 220 16.35 18.63 4.00
N THR A 221 17.62 18.38 3.73
CA THR A 221 18.59 19.45 3.44
C THR A 221 18.52 19.95 2.00
N LYS A 222 17.94 19.15 1.12
CA LYS A 222 17.78 19.46 -0.30
C LYS A 222 16.34 19.19 -0.74
N ASP A 223 15.77 20.11 -1.48
CA ASP A 223 14.43 19.98 -2.04
C ASP A 223 14.26 18.75 -2.94
N GLU A 224 15.31 18.38 -3.67
CA GLU A 224 15.31 17.23 -4.58
C GLU A 224 15.19 15.88 -3.87
N ASP A 225 15.61 15.80 -2.61
CA ASP A 225 15.53 14.59 -1.79
C ASP A 225 14.15 14.43 -1.15
N PHE A 226 13.29 15.46 -1.22
CA PHE A 226 12.02 15.49 -0.51
C PHE A 226 10.87 14.82 -1.26
N PHE A 227 10.93 14.68 -2.56
CA PHE A 227 9.82 14.08 -3.29
C PHE A 227 10.23 12.81 -4.04
N ALA A 228 9.29 11.86 -4.11
CA ALA A 228 9.54 10.59 -4.75
C ALA A 228 9.38 10.70 -6.28
N PRO A 229 10.39 10.29 -7.05
CA PRO A 229 10.33 10.33 -8.52
C PRO A 229 9.34 9.34 -9.14
N PHE A 230 8.63 8.57 -8.35
CA PHE A 230 7.76 7.47 -8.79
C PHE A 230 6.37 7.90 -9.27
N GLY A 231 6.25 9.08 -9.82
CA GLY A 231 5.19 9.41 -10.76
C GLY A 231 3.76 9.53 -10.24
N ARG A 232 3.53 9.48 -8.92
CA ARG A 232 2.20 9.74 -8.35
C ARG A 232 2.02 11.24 -8.21
N ASP A 233 1.17 11.82 -9.07
CA ASP A 233 1.01 13.28 -9.20
C ASP A 233 -0.13 13.87 -8.37
N GLY A 234 -0.84 13.05 -7.60
CA GLY A 234 -1.96 13.49 -6.77
C GLY A 234 -3.21 13.90 -7.55
N SER A 235 -3.26 13.73 -8.86
CA SER A 235 -4.39 14.19 -9.69
C SER A 235 -5.73 13.63 -9.27
N THR A 236 -5.78 12.36 -8.83
CA THR A 236 -7.02 11.75 -8.34
C THR A 236 -7.46 12.31 -6.99
N ILE A 237 -6.52 12.65 -6.12
CA ILE A 237 -6.79 13.34 -4.85
C ILE A 237 -7.39 14.71 -5.14
N GLN A 238 -6.77 15.49 -6.02
CA GLN A 238 -7.28 16.81 -6.44
C GLN A 238 -8.68 16.71 -7.04
N MET A 239 -8.92 15.75 -7.92
CA MET A 239 -10.26 15.50 -8.48
C MET A 239 -11.29 15.22 -7.40
N GLY A 240 -10.94 14.45 -6.39
CA GLY A 240 -11.80 14.16 -5.25
C GLY A 240 -12.13 15.42 -4.44
N VAL A 241 -11.16 16.26 -4.19
CA VAL A 241 -11.35 17.55 -3.48
C VAL A 241 -12.21 18.49 -4.31
N TRP A 242 -11.97 18.64 -5.61
CA TRP A 242 -12.79 19.47 -6.50
C TRP A 242 -14.22 18.97 -6.64
N ALA A 243 -14.45 17.69 -6.44
CA ALA A 243 -15.80 17.10 -6.40
C ALA A 243 -16.51 17.28 -5.03
N GLY A 244 -15.92 18.02 -4.10
CA GLY A 244 -16.50 18.30 -2.79
C GLY A 244 -15.98 17.39 -1.66
N GLY A 245 -14.98 16.56 -1.93
CA GLY A 245 -14.22 15.83 -0.91
C GLY A 245 -13.33 16.76 -0.11
N ARG A 246 -12.79 16.25 0.97
CA ARG A 246 -11.78 16.97 1.76
C ARG A 246 -10.62 16.05 2.09
N LEU A 247 -9.46 16.64 2.27
CA LEU A 247 -8.30 15.96 2.78
C LEU A 247 -8.46 15.66 4.27
N GLU A 248 -7.76 14.65 4.73
CA GLU A 248 -7.58 14.38 6.15
C GLU A 248 -6.87 15.55 6.83
N GLY A 249 -7.22 15.86 8.07
CA GLY A 249 -6.71 17.05 8.75
C GLY A 249 -5.26 16.96 9.21
N ASP A 250 -4.70 15.77 9.25
CA ASP A 250 -3.33 15.51 9.68
C ASP A 250 -2.66 14.55 8.69
N ILE A 251 -2.21 15.13 7.60
CA ILE A 251 -1.55 14.38 6.54
C ILE A 251 -0.12 14.10 6.96
N SER A 252 0.30 12.84 6.88
CA SER A 252 1.67 12.43 7.13
C SER A 252 2.17 11.51 6.04
N THR A 253 3.49 11.35 5.95
CA THR A 253 4.08 10.33 5.09
C THR A 253 3.78 8.95 5.64
N MET A 254 3.68 7.98 4.77
CA MET A 254 3.42 6.60 5.15
C MET A 254 4.64 5.95 5.78
N ASN A 255 5.82 6.23 5.30
CA ASN A 255 7.06 5.67 5.82
C ASN A 255 8.26 6.50 5.40
N PHE A 256 9.18 6.71 6.33
CA PHE A 256 10.58 6.95 6.04
C PHE A 256 11.27 5.60 6.12
N ASP A 257 11.21 4.85 5.06
CA ASP A 257 12.02 3.66 4.98
C ASP A 257 13.47 4.06 4.81
N SER A 258 14.14 4.13 5.91
CA SER A 258 15.57 4.06 5.88
C SER A 258 15.95 2.60 5.82
N MET A 259 16.17 2.09 4.63
CA MET A 259 16.77 0.76 4.43
C MET A 259 18.10 0.59 5.19
N ALA A 260 18.62 1.65 5.76
CA ALA A 260 19.86 1.68 6.54
C ALA A 260 19.68 1.35 8.02
N VAL A 261 18.47 1.49 8.57
CA VAL A 261 18.23 1.17 9.98
C VAL A 261 16.95 0.36 10.07
N PRO A 262 17.05 -0.86 10.57
CA PRO A 262 15.88 -1.69 10.77
C PRO A 262 14.89 -0.99 11.71
N ASP A 263 13.71 -0.63 11.22
CA ASP A 263 12.63 0.05 11.96
C ASP A 263 12.19 -0.67 13.23
N TYR A 264 12.60 -1.89 13.38
CA TYR A 264 12.24 -2.84 14.40
C TYR A 264 13.26 -2.96 15.54
N LEU A 265 14.40 -2.32 15.43
CA LEU A 265 15.29 -2.23 16.58
C LEU A 265 14.74 -1.17 17.53
N PRO A 266 14.20 -1.58 18.67
CA PRO A 266 13.63 -0.65 19.62
C PRO A 266 14.70 0.33 20.07
N GLY A 267 14.57 1.57 19.62
CA GLY A 267 15.23 2.71 20.19
C GLY A 267 16.76 2.77 20.10
N PRO A 268 17.41 2.60 18.92
CA PRO A 268 18.77 3.09 18.80
C PRO A 268 18.76 4.59 19.13
N LEU A 269 19.70 5.01 19.90
CA LEU A 269 19.95 6.44 20.11
C LEU A 269 20.50 6.99 18.80
N TRP A 270 19.74 7.80 18.12
CA TRP A 270 20.16 8.50 16.92
C TRP A 270 20.98 9.72 17.32
N VAL A 271 22.18 9.78 16.78
CA VAL A 271 23.10 10.89 17.00
C VAL A 271 23.66 11.36 15.66
N ASP A 272 23.93 12.65 15.56
CA ASP A 272 24.63 13.21 14.42
C ASP A 272 26.13 12.82 14.40
N GLU A 273 26.86 13.31 13.43
CA GLU A 273 28.31 13.07 13.28
C GLU A 273 29.15 13.56 14.46
N ASN A 274 28.60 14.43 15.31
CA ASN A 274 29.24 14.94 16.52
C ASN A 274 28.80 14.17 17.78
N GLY A 275 28.00 13.14 17.63
CA GLY A 275 27.46 12.36 18.73
C GLY A 275 26.33 13.06 19.50
N GLN A 276 25.71 14.08 18.93
CA GLN A 276 24.58 14.79 19.53
C GLN A 276 23.26 14.18 19.06
N ARG A 277 22.33 14.00 20.00
CA ARG A 277 20.99 13.50 19.70
C ARG A 277 20.21 14.56 18.91
N PHE A 278 19.53 14.16 17.85
CA PHE A 278 18.63 14.99 17.08
C PHE A 278 17.18 14.49 17.12
#